data_c862eb40502b344c56e14b881b8ed463
#
_entry.id   c862eb40502b344c56e14b881b8ed463
#
_cell.length_a   1.000
_cell.length_b   1.000
_cell.length_c   1.000
_cell.angle_alpha   90.00
_cell.angle_beta   90.00
_cell.angle_gamma   90.00
#
_symmetry.space_group_name_H-M   'P 1'
#
loop_
_entity.id
_entity.type
_entity.pdbx_description
1 polymer ?
#
loop_
_entity_poly.entity_id
_entity_poly.type
_entity_poly.pdbx_seq_one_letter_code
_entity_poly.pdbx_strand_id
1 'polypeptide(L)'
;MLIYEEQFSKRLAELRTKKGVSARDMSLSIGQNPGYIRAIECGATFPTMASFFYIYEHLNVTPQEFFNFDEEPSNGINSLFDQLRRLDKEQIRTLTAFIKTIVKK
;
A
#
# COMPACT_ATOMS: atom_id res chain seq x y z
N MET A 1 9.52 11.17 17.41
CA MET A 1 8.92 11.02 16.07
C MET A 1 7.52 10.45 16.19
N LEU A 2 6.62 10.96 15.37
CA LEU A 2 5.25 10.47 15.37
C LEU A 2 5.17 9.13 14.66
N ILE A 3 4.25 8.29 15.14
CA ILE A 3 4.08 6.94 14.59
C ILE A 3 3.71 6.98 13.09
N TYR A 4 3.00 8.02 12.67
CA TYR A 4 2.60 8.15 11.26
C TYR A 4 3.80 8.40 10.35
N GLU A 5 4.82 9.09 10.85
CA GLU A 5 6.03 9.33 10.08
C GLU A 5 6.79 8.04 9.84
N GLU A 6 6.86 7.20 10.86
CA GLU A 6 7.50 5.89 10.73
C GLU A 6 6.73 4.99 9.77
N GLN A 7 5.41 5.02 9.86
CA GLN A 7 4.56 4.24 8.97
C GLN A 7 4.71 4.66 7.52
N PHE A 8 4.83 5.97 7.30
CA PHE A 8 5.03 6.50 5.95
C PHE A 8 6.33 5.98 5.34
N SER A 9 7.43 6.11 6.08
CA SER A 9 8.74 5.68 5.61
C SER A 9 8.76 4.18 5.31
N LYS A 10 8.16 3.39 6.19
CA LYS A 10 8.10 1.95 6.04
C LYS A 10 7.23 1.56 4.85
N ARG A 11 6.10 2.23 4.68
CA ARG A 11 5.19 1.95 3.56
C ARG A 11 5.85 2.22 2.22
N LEU A 12 6.59 3.33 2.14
CA LEU A 12 7.32 3.66 0.92
C LEU A 12 8.32 2.56 0.57
N ALA A 13 9.09 2.10 1.55
CA ALA A 13 10.06 1.05 1.33
C ALA A 13 9.39 -0.25 0.88
N GLU A 14 8.26 -0.60 1.49
CA GLU A 14 7.52 -1.79 1.14
C GLU A 14 7.03 -1.75 -0.30
N LEU A 15 6.41 -0.65 -0.69
CA LEU A 15 5.86 -0.52 -2.04
C LEU A 15 6.96 -0.46 -3.09
N ARG A 16 8.05 0.22 -2.78
CA ARG A 16 9.19 0.28 -3.69
C ARG A 16 9.81 -1.10 -3.91
N THR A 17 10.03 -1.83 -2.82
CA THR A 17 10.60 -3.17 -2.87
C THR A 17 9.69 -4.12 -3.64
N LYS A 18 8.39 -4.00 -3.42
CA LYS A 18 7.40 -4.81 -4.11
C LYS A 18 7.42 -4.55 -5.61
N LYS A 19 7.67 -3.32 -6.00
CA LYS A 19 7.78 -2.95 -7.41
C LYS A 19 9.10 -3.43 -8.03
N GLY A 20 10.09 -3.72 -7.20
CA GLY A 20 11.38 -4.20 -7.67
C GLY A 20 12.31 -3.10 -8.16
N VAL A 21 12.16 -1.89 -7.64
CA VAL A 21 12.95 -0.73 -8.07
C VAL A 21 13.89 -0.32 -6.93
N SER A 22 15.12 0.06 -7.27
CA SER A 22 16.05 0.54 -6.24
C SER A 22 15.67 1.95 -5.80
N ALA A 23 16.08 2.32 -4.59
CA ALA A 23 15.84 3.67 -4.08
C ALA A 23 16.51 4.71 -4.97
N ARG A 24 17.70 4.40 -5.46
CA ARG A 24 18.43 5.30 -6.37
C ARG A 24 17.67 5.50 -7.67
N ASP A 25 17.23 4.43 -8.30
CA ASP A 25 16.53 4.52 -9.57
C ASP A 25 15.21 5.27 -9.43
N MET A 26 14.50 5.02 -8.36
CA MET A 26 13.26 5.73 -8.11
C MET A 26 13.50 7.22 -7.90
N SER A 27 14.56 7.57 -7.15
CA SER A 27 14.92 8.97 -6.92
C SER A 27 15.15 9.69 -8.24
N LEU A 28 15.93 9.08 -9.11
CA LEU A 28 16.25 9.68 -10.41
C LEU A 28 15.00 9.77 -11.29
N SER A 29 14.15 8.75 -11.24
CA SER A 29 12.94 8.72 -12.08
C SER A 29 11.96 9.83 -11.74
N ILE A 30 11.92 10.26 -10.49
CA ILE A 30 11.03 11.36 -10.08
C ILE A 30 11.74 12.72 -10.07
N GLY A 31 12.93 12.79 -10.70
CA GLY A 31 13.64 14.05 -10.87
C GLY A 31 14.38 14.54 -9.65
N GLN A 32 14.73 13.66 -8.74
CA GLN A 32 15.43 14.01 -7.50
C GLN A 32 16.86 13.49 -7.52
N ASN A 33 17.66 13.90 -6.53
CA ASN A 33 19.03 13.41 -6.41
C ASN A 33 19.01 11.92 -6.00
N PRO A 34 20.12 11.20 -6.23
CA PRO A 34 20.14 9.73 -6.03
C PRO A 34 19.80 9.25 -4.61
N GLY A 35 20.04 10.08 -3.61
CA GLY A 35 19.80 9.70 -2.22
C GLY A 35 18.45 10.10 -1.66
N TYR A 36 17.59 10.65 -2.50
CA TYR A 36 16.33 11.26 -2.03
C TYR A 36 15.39 10.25 -1.38
N ILE A 37 15.10 9.17 -2.07
CA ILE A 37 14.16 8.16 -1.56
C ILE A 37 14.71 7.48 -0.31
N ARG A 38 16.02 7.19 -0.31
CA ARG A 38 16.63 6.58 0.87
C ARG A 38 16.52 7.48 2.09
N ALA A 39 16.68 8.78 1.91
CA ALA A 39 16.55 9.74 3.02
C ALA A 39 15.15 9.70 3.62
N ILE A 40 14.13 9.57 2.79
CA ILE A 40 12.75 9.45 3.26
C ILE A 40 12.55 8.12 3.99
N GLU A 41 13.04 7.04 3.42
CA GLU A 41 12.87 5.71 4.02
C GLU A 41 13.60 5.58 5.36
N CYS A 42 14.68 6.32 5.53
CA CYS A 42 15.42 6.35 6.80
C CYS A 42 14.81 7.31 7.82
N GLY A 43 13.81 8.07 7.43
CA GLY A 43 13.20 9.05 8.33
C GLY A 43 13.96 10.34 8.46
N ALA A 44 14.98 10.58 7.61
CA ALA A 44 15.76 11.80 7.66
C ALA A 44 15.02 13.00 7.12
N THR A 45 14.08 12.80 6.23
CA THR A 45 13.31 13.88 5.63
C THR A 45 11.96 13.36 5.17
N PHE A 46 11.06 14.28 4.85
CA PHE A 46 9.75 13.99 4.28
C PHE A 46 9.66 14.64 2.91
N PRO A 47 8.87 14.07 2.00
CA PRO A 47 8.65 14.72 0.71
C PRO A 47 7.69 15.90 0.86
N THR A 48 7.78 16.85 -0.06
CA THR A 48 6.74 17.85 -0.23
C THR A 48 5.53 17.15 -0.84
N MET A 49 4.38 17.83 -0.82
CA MET A 49 3.19 17.26 -1.47
C MET A 49 3.42 17.04 -2.95
N ALA A 50 4.11 17.96 -3.62
CA ALA A 50 4.40 17.79 -5.04
C ALA A 50 5.24 16.55 -5.29
N SER A 51 6.30 16.36 -4.50
CA SER A 51 7.13 15.16 -4.62
C SER A 51 6.36 13.90 -4.30
N PHE A 52 5.46 13.97 -3.34
CA PHE A 52 4.64 12.82 -2.98
C PHE A 52 3.76 12.38 -4.15
N PHE A 53 3.20 13.33 -4.90
CA PHE A 53 2.41 13.00 -6.08
C PHE A 53 3.23 12.22 -7.09
N TYR A 54 4.48 12.62 -7.32
CA TYR A 54 5.37 11.88 -8.22
C TYR A 54 5.71 10.49 -7.67
N ILE A 55 5.85 10.38 -6.36
CA ILE A 55 6.17 9.11 -5.72
C ILE A 55 5.06 8.09 -5.97
N TYR A 56 3.81 8.43 -5.64
CA TYR A 56 2.76 7.43 -5.79
C TYR A 56 2.43 7.18 -7.25
N GLU A 57 2.60 8.17 -8.13
CA GLU A 57 2.44 7.92 -9.57
C GLU A 57 3.47 6.91 -10.07
N HIS A 58 4.71 7.08 -9.65
CA HIS A 58 5.77 6.15 -10.03
C HIS A 58 5.51 4.75 -9.49
N LEU A 59 4.94 4.65 -8.31
CA LEU A 59 4.60 3.37 -7.70
C LEU A 59 3.32 2.78 -8.29
N ASN A 60 2.60 3.56 -9.07
CA ASN A 60 1.34 3.14 -9.67
C ASN A 60 0.30 2.76 -8.63
N VAL A 61 0.22 3.53 -7.57
CA VAL A 61 -0.79 3.38 -6.52
C VAL A 61 -1.52 4.69 -6.35
N THR A 62 -2.73 4.63 -5.79
CA THR A 62 -3.46 5.84 -5.42
C THR A 62 -2.99 6.29 -4.04
N PRO A 63 -3.22 7.56 -3.67
CA PRO A 63 -2.91 7.99 -2.30
C PRO A 63 -3.62 7.15 -1.25
N GLN A 64 -4.84 6.72 -1.53
CA GLN A 64 -5.61 5.89 -0.63
C GLN A 64 -4.93 4.54 -0.41
N GLU A 65 -4.45 3.94 -1.48
CA GLU A 65 -3.72 2.67 -1.40
C GLU A 65 -2.40 2.84 -0.66
N PHE A 66 -1.72 3.97 -0.90
CA PHE A 66 -0.45 4.23 -0.25
C PHE A 66 -0.63 4.30 1.27
N PHE A 67 -1.69 4.95 1.73
CA PHE A 67 -1.93 5.15 3.17
C PHE A 67 -2.69 4.00 3.83
N ASN A 68 -2.88 2.91 3.13
CA ASN A 68 -3.52 1.74 3.73
C ASN A 68 -2.51 0.96 4.56
N PHE A 69 -2.19 1.49 5.73
CA PHE A 69 -1.18 0.92 6.62
C PHE A 69 -1.65 -0.36 7.29
N ASP A 70 -2.95 -0.63 7.25
CA ASP A 70 -3.52 -1.82 7.89
C ASP A 70 -3.56 -3.03 6.98
N GLU A 71 -2.99 -2.91 5.79
CA GLU A 71 -2.94 -4.02 4.85
C GLU A 71 -2.09 -5.14 5.44
N GLU A 72 -2.75 -6.28 5.68
CA GLU A 72 -2.11 -7.41 6.37
C GLU A 72 -2.17 -8.64 5.49
N PRO A 73 -1.15 -8.93 4.72
CA PRO A 73 -1.19 -10.11 3.86
C PRO A 73 -1.20 -11.42 4.63
N SER A 74 -0.79 -11.41 5.89
CA SER A 74 -0.65 -12.64 6.66
C SER A 74 -1.97 -13.18 7.20
N ASN A 75 -3.03 -12.38 7.25
CA ASN A 75 -4.30 -12.85 7.81
C ASN A 75 -5.28 -13.37 6.77
N GLY A 76 -4.93 -13.32 5.49
CA GLY A 76 -5.75 -13.85 4.41
C GLY A 76 -6.95 -13.01 4.01
N ILE A 77 -7.22 -11.91 4.69
CA ILE A 77 -8.39 -11.10 4.41
C ILE A 77 -8.34 -10.45 3.04
N ASN A 78 -7.18 -9.94 2.65
CA ASN A 78 -7.04 -9.31 1.34
C ASN A 78 -7.25 -10.32 0.21
N SER A 79 -6.76 -11.54 0.39
CA SER A 79 -6.97 -12.60 -0.57
C SER A 79 -8.45 -12.95 -0.68
N LEU A 80 -9.16 -12.96 0.44
CA LEU A 80 -10.58 -13.22 0.46
C LEU A 80 -11.36 -12.14 -0.29
N PHE A 81 -11.03 -10.87 -0.07
CA PHE A 81 -11.69 -9.78 -0.78
C PHE A 81 -11.49 -9.88 -2.29
N ASP A 82 -10.29 -10.25 -2.73
CA ASP A 82 -10.01 -10.42 -4.15
C ASP A 82 -10.91 -11.50 -4.75
N GLN A 83 -11.11 -12.58 -4.03
CA GLN A 83 -11.96 -13.65 -4.51
C GLN A 83 -13.43 -13.24 -4.52
N LEU A 84 -13.87 -12.48 -3.52
CA LEU A 84 -15.25 -12.00 -3.45
C LEU A 84 -15.60 -11.13 -4.64
N ARG A 85 -14.65 -10.34 -5.13
CA ARG A 85 -14.89 -9.46 -6.28
C ARG A 85 -15.18 -10.22 -7.57
N ARG A 86 -14.82 -11.50 -7.62
CA ARG A 86 -15.02 -12.34 -8.80
C ARG A 86 -16.38 -13.02 -8.81
N LEU A 87 -17.12 -12.91 -7.73
CA LEU A 87 -18.41 -13.57 -7.60
C LEU A 87 -19.52 -12.70 -8.18
N ASP A 88 -20.53 -13.34 -8.76
CA ASP A 88 -21.73 -12.64 -9.21
C ASP A 88 -22.70 -12.45 -8.03
N LYS A 89 -23.81 -11.77 -8.30
CA LYS A 89 -24.78 -11.45 -7.25
C LYS A 89 -25.35 -12.70 -6.58
N GLU A 90 -25.62 -13.72 -7.36
CA GLU A 90 -26.18 -14.96 -6.86
C GLU A 90 -25.21 -15.64 -5.91
N GLN A 91 -23.95 -15.72 -6.33
CA GLN A 91 -22.90 -16.34 -5.54
C GLN A 91 -22.65 -15.57 -4.25
N ILE A 92 -22.66 -14.24 -4.32
CA ILE A 92 -22.50 -13.40 -3.12
C ILE A 92 -23.64 -13.66 -2.14
N ARG A 93 -24.87 -13.77 -2.64
CA ARG A 93 -26.04 -14.03 -1.79
C ARG A 93 -25.91 -15.39 -1.09
N THR A 94 -25.50 -16.40 -1.83
CA THR A 94 -25.30 -17.74 -1.29
C THR A 94 -24.24 -17.75 -0.21
N LEU A 95 -23.11 -17.08 -0.50
CA LEU A 95 -22.01 -17.01 0.47
C LEU A 95 -22.42 -16.23 1.72
N THR A 96 -23.16 -15.15 1.56
CA THR A 96 -23.66 -14.36 2.68
C THR A 96 -24.51 -15.21 3.61
N ALA A 97 -25.39 -16.02 3.03
CA ALA A 97 -26.23 -16.92 3.81
C ALA A 97 -25.38 -17.94 4.58
N PHE A 98 -24.36 -18.46 3.94
CA PHE A 98 -23.45 -19.42 4.59
C PHE A 98 -22.71 -18.76 5.76
N ILE A 99 -22.21 -17.56 5.57
CA ILE A 99 -21.50 -16.84 6.63
C ILE A 99 -22.41 -16.62 7.83
N LYS A 100 -23.66 -16.32 7.60
CA LYS A 100 -24.62 -16.11 8.69
C LYS A 100 -24.83 -17.37 9.52
N THR A 101 -24.66 -18.53 8.92
CA THR A 101 -24.77 -19.79 9.69
C THR A 101 -23.53 -20.04 10.54
N ILE A 102 -22.39 -19.54 10.11
CA ILE A 102 -21.13 -19.69 10.88
C ILE A 102 -21.08 -18.71 12.02
N VAL A 103 -21.45 -17.45 11.76
CA VAL A 103 -21.44 -16.40 12.78
C VAL A 103 -22.73 -16.47 13.58
N LYS A 104 -22.77 -17.33 14.53
CA LYS A 104 -23.97 -17.46 15.37
C LYS A 104 -23.94 -16.46 16.51
N LYS A 105 -25.06 -15.85 16.69
CA LYS A 105 -25.24 -14.95 17.82
C LYS A 105 -26.54 -15.24 18.50
#